data_13ac1fb3b50e792da9848a836cd25f99
#
_entry.id   13ac1fb3b50e792da9848a836cd25f99
#
_cell.length_a   1.000
_cell.length_b   1.000
_cell.length_c   1.000
_cell.angle_alpha   90.00
_cell.angle_beta   90.00
_cell.angle_gamma   90.00
#
_symmetry.space_group_name_H-M   'P 1'
#
loop_
_entity.id
_entity.type
_entity.pdbx_description
1 polymer ?
#
loop_
_entity_poly.entity_id
_entity_poly.type
_entity_poly.pdbx_seq_one_letter_code
_entity_poly.pdbx_strand_id
1 'polypeptide(L)'
;MNCRKLAVKILNRVLNEGAYSNIILSKELNEVELNDKDKALLTEIVYGVLRRKRTLDIIIANFVKDIKVMDKTILNILRVAIYQMNFLDKIPTYAACNEAVEEAKEVSESDSKLVNGILRSFTKNPDDINVPGNKIDEYAYKFSFEPWMIRLLIKQYGENTAKKIMSGLNTVPKVSIRVNELNSEYDEVYEKLEEMEYEVSEGVICPEAINIKGGKSIENNPLFKEGKITVQDESAMLVAPLLDLEEGMTVIDLCSAPGGKTTHIAEILRNTGKVIAFDLHESKLGLIKENCDRLGITNVTTCAGDATKLNPELVASSERVLIDVPCSGLGIIRKKPEIKWNKKRNDLREIIPVQREIMNNAWQYLKKGGVMIYSTCTLNKEENEENIEWFVNSHKDCEVKRIFVGKQDNLVYSREGLLTIMPNENMDGFFIAKLEKR
;
A
#
# COMPACT_ATOMS: atom_id res chain seq x y z
N MET A 1 -27.34 -5.64 -9.71
CA MET A 1 -26.46 -4.72 -10.53
C MET A 1 -25.36 -5.58 -11.13
N ASN A 2 -25.02 -5.42 -12.43
CA ASN A 2 -23.94 -6.17 -13.05
C ASN A 2 -22.58 -5.74 -12.46
N CYS A 3 -21.65 -6.68 -12.23
CA CYS A 3 -20.33 -6.41 -11.64
C CYS A 3 -19.49 -5.39 -12.46
N ARG A 4 -19.66 -5.33 -13.79
CA ARG A 4 -18.97 -4.35 -14.65
C ARG A 4 -19.45 -2.92 -14.43
N LYS A 5 -20.76 -2.75 -14.37
CA LYS A 5 -21.38 -1.45 -14.04
C LYS A 5 -20.97 -0.97 -12.65
N LEU A 6 -20.86 -1.90 -11.69
CA LEU A 6 -20.37 -1.59 -10.35
C LEU A 6 -18.88 -1.19 -10.40
N ALA A 7 -18.07 -1.86 -11.24
CA ALA A 7 -16.67 -1.48 -11.44
C ALA A 7 -16.53 -0.05 -11.99
N VAL A 8 -17.33 0.33 -13.00
CA VAL A 8 -17.31 1.71 -13.54
C VAL A 8 -17.73 2.73 -12.47
N LYS A 9 -18.76 2.43 -11.66
CA LYS A 9 -19.17 3.28 -10.52
C LYS A 9 -18.01 3.50 -9.53
N ILE A 10 -17.32 2.43 -9.14
CA ILE A 10 -16.16 2.50 -8.24
C ILE A 10 -15.03 3.31 -8.87
N LEU A 11 -14.69 3.04 -10.14
CA LEU A 11 -13.64 3.75 -10.86
C LEU A 11 -13.93 5.26 -10.99
N ASN A 12 -15.19 5.65 -11.19
CA ASN A 12 -15.59 7.06 -11.20
C ASN A 12 -15.29 7.72 -9.83
N ARG A 13 -15.63 7.07 -8.72
CA ARG A 13 -15.33 7.59 -7.39
C ARG A 13 -13.83 7.68 -7.10
N VAL A 14 -13.06 6.67 -7.51
CA VAL A 14 -11.61 6.63 -7.27
C VAL A 14 -10.87 7.65 -8.14
N LEU A 15 -11.15 7.68 -9.46
CA LEU A 15 -10.38 8.48 -10.41
C LEU A 15 -10.87 9.93 -10.55
N ASN A 16 -12.14 10.20 -10.27
CA ASN A 16 -12.73 11.52 -10.46
C ASN A 16 -12.97 12.27 -9.14
N GLU A 17 -13.22 11.54 -8.03
CA GLU A 17 -13.52 12.11 -6.71
C GLU A 17 -12.39 11.89 -5.69
N GLY A 18 -11.35 11.13 -6.04
CA GLY A 18 -10.18 10.91 -5.19
C GLY A 18 -10.40 9.91 -4.04
N ALA A 19 -11.44 9.09 -4.12
CA ALA A 19 -11.71 8.07 -3.10
C ALA A 19 -10.64 6.96 -3.09
N TYR A 20 -10.43 6.32 -1.95
CA TYR A 20 -9.52 5.17 -1.83
C TYR A 20 -10.19 3.89 -2.37
N SER A 21 -9.50 3.21 -3.28
CA SER A 21 -10.03 2.03 -3.99
C SER A 21 -10.44 0.90 -3.04
N ASN A 22 -9.61 0.60 -2.05
CA ASN A 22 -9.89 -0.45 -1.06
C ASN A 22 -11.14 -0.15 -0.21
N ILE A 23 -11.32 1.10 0.21
CA ILE A 23 -12.47 1.50 1.04
C ILE A 23 -13.77 1.40 0.24
N ILE A 24 -13.78 1.95 -0.98
CA ILE A 24 -14.99 1.93 -1.80
C ILE A 24 -15.33 0.51 -2.26
N LEU A 25 -14.33 -0.26 -2.67
CA LEU A 25 -14.54 -1.65 -3.10
C LEU A 25 -15.09 -2.51 -1.95
N SER A 26 -14.50 -2.43 -0.76
CA SER A 26 -14.99 -3.16 0.42
C SER A 26 -16.43 -2.78 0.76
N LYS A 27 -16.74 -1.48 0.75
CA LYS A 27 -18.11 -1.00 0.98
C LYS A 27 -19.10 -1.59 -0.03
N GLU A 28 -18.84 -1.47 -1.32
CA GLU A 28 -19.74 -1.96 -2.37
C GLU A 28 -19.88 -3.51 -2.35
N LEU A 29 -18.81 -4.24 -2.03
CA LEU A 29 -18.84 -5.70 -1.86
C LEU A 29 -19.72 -6.17 -0.68
N ASN A 30 -19.85 -5.34 0.36
CA ASN A 30 -20.68 -5.61 1.52
C ASN A 30 -22.15 -5.20 1.33
N GLU A 31 -22.40 -4.16 0.52
CA GLU A 31 -23.75 -3.62 0.29
C GLU A 31 -24.51 -4.32 -0.86
N VAL A 32 -23.80 -4.92 -1.80
CA VAL A 32 -24.41 -5.54 -2.99
C VAL A 32 -24.30 -7.06 -2.92
N GLU A 33 -25.44 -7.75 -3.06
CA GLU A 33 -25.44 -9.21 -3.18
C GLU A 33 -24.83 -9.64 -4.52
N LEU A 34 -23.61 -10.16 -4.46
CA LEU A 34 -22.89 -10.78 -5.57
C LEU A 34 -22.44 -12.18 -5.15
N ASN A 35 -22.43 -13.11 -6.11
CA ASN A 35 -21.78 -14.40 -5.88
C ASN A 35 -20.24 -14.24 -5.85
N ASP A 36 -19.54 -15.25 -5.34
CA ASP A 36 -18.08 -15.16 -5.13
C ASP A 36 -17.29 -14.93 -6.44
N LYS A 37 -17.77 -15.48 -7.57
CA LYS A 37 -17.13 -15.28 -8.88
C LYS A 37 -17.26 -13.82 -9.35
N ASP A 38 -18.42 -13.22 -9.15
CA ASP A 38 -18.67 -11.81 -9.51
C ASP A 38 -17.91 -10.86 -8.56
N LYS A 39 -17.78 -11.19 -7.27
CA LYS A 39 -16.93 -10.44 -6.33
C LYS A 39 -15.46 -10.47 -6.74
N ALA A 40 -14.95 -11.65 -7.11
CA ALA A 40 -13.58 -11.81 -7.60
C ALA A 40 -13.36 -11.04 -8.92
N LEU A 41 -14.30 -11.12 -9.86
CA LEU A 41 -14.22 -10.40 -11.13
C LEU A 41 -14.29 -8.88 -10.92
N LEU A 42 -15.17 -8.40 -10.06
CA LEU A 42 -15.26 -6.98 -9.71
C LEU A 42 -13.94 -6.46 -9.15
N THR A 43 -13.37 -7.19 -8.20
CA THR A 43 -12.08 -6.87 -7.58
C THR A 43 -10.96 -6.82 -8.61
N GLU A 44 -10.90 -7.84 -9.48
CA GLU A 44 -9.89 -7.92 -10.54
C GLU A 44 -10.03 -6.77 -11.56
N ILE A 45 -11.25 -6.45 -12.01
CA ILE A 45 -11.48 -5.33 -12.94
C ILE A 45 -11.07 -3.99 -12.31
N VAL A 46 -11.51 -3.71 -11.09
CA VAL A 46 -11.22 -2.42 -10.43
C VAL A 46 -9.72 -2.23 -10.25
N TYR A 47 -9.05 -3.18 -9.59
CA TYR A 47 -7.60 -3.07 -9.37
C TYR A 47 -6.79 -3.18 -10.66
N GLY A 48 -7.22 -4.00 -11.60
CA GLY A 48 -6.58 -4.18 -12.88
C GLY A 48 -6.64 -2.91 -13.73
N VAL A 49 -7.79 -2.28 -13.85
CA VAL A 49 -7.94 -1.00 -14.55
C VAL A 49 -7.10 0.09 -13.87
N LEU A 50 -7.16 0.21 -12.55
CA LEU A 50 -6.33 1.17 -11.83
C LEU A 50 -4.83 0.91 -12.06
N ARG A 51 -4.40 -0.35 -12.02
CA ARG A 51 -3.01 -0.75 -12.25
C ARG A 51 -2.53 -0.44 -13.66
N ARG A 52 -3.41 -0.59 -14.68
CA ARG A 52 -3.10 -0.45 -16.11
C ARG A 52 -3.66 0.81 -16.77
N LYS A 53 -4.19 1.76 -15.99
CA LYS A 53 -4.91 2.94 -16.52
C LYS A 53 -4.15 3.68 -17.62
N ARG A 54 -2.85 3.96 -17.44
CA ARG A 54 -2.06 4.69 -18.46
C ARG A 54 -1.91 3.89 -19.75
N THR A 55 -1.67 2.59 -19.67
CA THR A 55 -1.66 1.68 -20.81
C THR A 55 -2.98 1.72 -21.55
N LEU A 56 -4.10 1.60 -20.82
CA LEU A 56 -5.45 1.64 -21.37
C LEU A 56 -5.75 3.00 -22.03
N ASP A 57 -5.36 4.10 -21.40
CA ASP A 57 -5.53 5.45 -21.94
C ASP A 57 -4.75 5.64 -23.26
N ILE A 58 -3.53 5.11 -23.35
CA ILE A 58 -2.74 5.16 -24.59
C ILE A 58 -3.40 4.30 -25.68
N ILE A 59 -3.91 3.10 -25.35
CA ILE A 59 -4.66 2.28 -26.29
C ILE A 59 -5.89 3.06 -26.80
N ILE A 60 -6.72 3.60 -25.93
CA ILE A 60 -7.93 4.34 -26.31
C ILE A 60 -7.58 5.55 -27.19
N ALA A 61 -6.48 6.25 -26.86
CA ALA A 61 -6.03 7.43 -27.60
C ALA A 61 -5.69 7.12 -29.09
N ASN A 62 -5.40 5.88 -29.45
CA ASN A 62 -5.21 5.49 -30.86
C ASN A 62 -6.50 5.48 -31.68
N PHE A 63 -7.66 5.47 -31.03
CA PHE A 63 -8.96 5.34 -31.69
C PHE A 63 -9.85 6.58 -31.54
N VAL A 64 -9.36 7.64 -30.89
CA VAL A 64 -10.08 8.90 -30.66
C VAL A 64 -9.20 10.10 -30.99
N LYS A 65 -9.81 11.23 -31.35
CA LYS A 65 -9.05 12.46 -31.68
C LYS A 65 -8.39 13.06 -30.45
N ASP A 66 -9.12 13.14 -29.33
CA ASP A 66 -8.60 13.64 -28.06
C ASP A 66 -9.33 12.96 -26.90
N ILE A 67 -8.59 12.16 -26.15
CA ILE A 67 -9.09 11.44 -24.97
C ILE A 67 -9.48 12.39 -23.81
N LYS A 68 -8.94 13.61 -23.79
CA LYS A 68 -9.14 14.56 -22.69
C LYS A 68 -10.54 15.19 -22.70
N VAL A 69 -11.19 15.23 -23.86
CA VAL A 69 -12.54 15.79 -24.00
C VAL A 69 -13.65 14.75 -23.84
N MET A 70 -13.28 13.47 -23.68
CA MET A 70 -14.26 12.41 -23.49
C MET A 70 -14.94 12.52 -22.11
N ASP A 71 -16.21 12.15 -22.06
CA ASP A 71 -16.88 11.94 -20.77
C ASP A 71 -16.11 10.93 -19.92
N LYS A 72 -15.95 11.23 -18.64
CA LYS A 72 -15.14 10.42 -17.72
C LYS A 72 -15.73 9.04 -17.46
N THR A 73 -17.05 8.93 -17.47
CA THR A 73 -17.75 7.65 -17.29
C THR A 73 -17.57 6.79 -18.53
N ILE A 74 -17.74 7.35 -19.73
CA ILE A 74 -17.50 6.68 -21.00
C ILE A 74 -16.05 6.21 -21.10
N LEU A 75 -15.10 7.03 -20.68
CA LEU A 75 -13.70 6.63 -20.62
C LEU A 75 -13.46 5.45 -19.68
N ASN A 76 -14.12 5.41 -18.53
CA ASN A 76 -14.02 4.28 -17.61
C ASN A 76 -14.71 3.01 -18.15
N ILE A 77 -15.84 3.13 -18.87
CA ILE A 77 -16.47 2.02 -19.57
C ILE A 77 -15.49 1.42 -20.59
N LEU A 78 -14.82 2.25 -21.40
CA LEU A 78 -13.81 1.78 -22.38
C LEU A 78 -12.61 1.12 -21.69
N ARG A 79 -12.11 1.70 -20.58
CA ARG A 79 -11.02 1.10 -19.78
C ARG A 79 -11.40 -0.29 -19.29
N VAL A 80 -12.61 -0.45 -18.75
CA VAL A 80 -13.12 -1.75 -18.25
C VAL A 80 -13.24 -2.76 -19.37
N ALA A 81 -13.77 -2.37 -20.55
CA ALA A 81 -13.89 -3.25 -21.69
C ALA A 81 -12.53 -3.71 -22.22
N ILE A 82 -11.63 -2.75 -22.50
CA ILE A 82 -10.30 -3.05 -23.06
C ILE A 82 -9.45 -3.82 -22.06
N TYR A 83 -9.56 -3.53 -20.76
CA TYR A 83 -8.88 -4.30 -19.72
C TYR A 83 -9.29 -5.78 -19.79
N GLN A 84 -10.58 -6.07 -19.85
CA GLN A 84 -11.07 -7.43 -19.94
C GLN A 84 -10.59 -8.15 -21.21
N MET A 85 -10.57 -7.47 -22.33
CA MET A 85 -10.13 -8.05 -23.61
C MET A 85 -8.63 -8.33 -23.67
N ASN A 86 -7.80 -7.50 -23.02
CA ASN A 86 -6.33 -7.61 -23.11
C ASN A 86 -5.68 -8.38 -21.96
N PHE A 87 -6.34 -8.46 -20.82
CA PHE A 87 -5.70 -8.95 -19.59
C PHE A 87 -6.48 -10.07 -18.88
N LEU A 88 -7.69 -10.44 -19.39
CA LEU A 88 -8.52 -11.50 -18.80
C LEU A 88 -8.84 -12.58 -19.85
N ASP A 89 -8.03 -13.63 -19.90
CA ASP A 89 -8.16 -14.72 -20.89
C ASP A 89 -9.53 -15.43 -20.85
N LYS A 90 -10.19 -15.43 -19.70
CA LYS A 90 -11.48 -16.14 -19.51
C LYS A 90 -12.70 -15.34 -19.94
N ILE A 91 -12.53 -14.07 -20.32
CA ILE A 91 -13.65 -13.20 -20.72
C ILE A 91 -13.72 -13.14 -22.26
N PRO A 92 -14.80 -13.62 -22.90
CA PRO A 92 -14.95 -13.50 -24.33
C PRO A 92 -15.03 -12.03 -24.75
N THR A 93 -14.28 -11.67 -25.81
CA THR A 93 -14.24 -10.30 -26.36
C THR A 93 -15.62 -9.73 -26.66
N TYR A 94 -16.51 -10.56 -27.26
CA TYR A 94 -17.88 -10.11 -27.56
C TYR A 94 -18.69 -9.75 -26.31
N ALA A 95 -18.48 -10.46 -25.21
CA ALA A 95 -19.19 -10.19 -23.96
C ALA A 95 -18.74 -8.86 -23.35
N ALA A 96 -17.42 -8.59 -23.33
CA ALA A 96 -16.89 -7.30 -22.88
C ALA A 96 -17.39 -6.13 -23.75
N CYS A 97 -17.46 -6.31 -25.08
CA CYS A 97 -17.98 -5.28 -25.99
C CYS A 97 -19.46 -5.01 -25.78
N ASN A 98 -20.30 -6.05 -25.74
CA ASN A 98 -21.75 -5.90 -25.61
C ASN A 98 -22.13 -5.19 -24.30
N GLU A 99 -21.56 -5.63 -23.18
CA GLU A 99 -21.80 -4.99 -21.87
C GLU A 99 -21.40 -3.52 -21.87
N ALA A 100 -20.25 -3.17 -22.44
CA ALA A 100 -19.78 -1.80 -22.50
C ALA A 100 -20.70 -0.90 -23.38
N VAL A 101 -21.22 -1.44 -24.49
CA VAL A 101 -22.14 -0.73 -25.36
C VAL A 101 -23.49 -0.49 -24.68
N GLU A 102 -24.03 -1.50 -23.98
CA GLU A 102 -25.29 -1.35 -23.22
C GLU A 102 -25.11 -0.38 -22.04
N GLU A 103 -23.99 -0.42 -21.33
CA GLU A 103 -23.71 0.52 -20.24
C GLU A 103 -23.57 1.97 -20.77
N ALA A 104 -22.88 2.18 -21.89
CA ALA A 104 -22.78 3.49 -22.53
C ALA A 104 -24.14 4.02 -23.02
N LYS A 105 -25.07 3.14 -23.40
CA LYS A 105 -26.42 3.49 -23.81
C LYS A 105 -27.24 4.10 -22.68
N GLU A 106 -26.98 3.73 -21.45
CA GLU A 106 -27.60 4.36 -20.27
C GLU A 106 -27.15 5.82 -20.08
N VAL A 107 -25.96 6.19 -20.60
CA VAL A 107 -25.48 7.58 -20.61
C VAL A 107 -26.12 8.34 -21.78
N SER A 108 -25.91 7.86 -23.01
CA SER A 108 -26.59 8.37 -24.21
C SER A 108 -26.47 7.39 -25.39
N GLU A 109 -27.42 7.51 -26.35
CA GLU A 109 -27.39 6.75 -27.60
C GLU A 109 -26.18 7.10 -28.48
N SER A 110 -25.69 8.34 -28.44
CA SER A 110 -24.50 8.78 -29.17
C SER A 110 -23.23 8.14 -28.58
N ASP A 111 -23.13 8.05 -27.23
CA ASP A 111 -22.01 7.44 -26.55
C ASP A 111 -21.95 5.94 -26.77
N SER A 112 -23.09 5.25 -26.82
CA SER A 112 -23.19 3.84 -27.20
C SER A 112 -22.59 3.58 -28.59
N LYS A 113 -22.91 4.42 -29.59
CA LYS A 113 -22.35 4.33 -30.96
C LYS A 113 -20.84 4.61 -30.95
N LEU A 114 -20.38 5.59 -30.16
CA LEU A 114 -18.96 5.91 -30.02
C LEU A 114 -18.17 4.73 -29.42
N VAL A 115 -18.65 4.18 -28.29
CA VAL A 115 -18.03 3.02 -27.60
C VAL A 115 -17.98 1.82 -28.54
N ASN A 116 -19.08 1.50 -29.23
CA ASN A 116 -19.12 0.41 -30.23
C ASN A 116 -18.10 0.60 -31.35
N GLY A 117 -18.00 1.82 -31.89
CA GLY A 117 -17.05 2.16 -32.94
C GLY A 117 -15.60 1.96 -32.52
N ILE A 118 -15.24 2.46 -31.28
CA ILE A 118 -13.90 2.32 -30.73
C ILE A 118 -13.55 0.85 -30.48
N LEU A 119 -14.43 0.09 -29.81
CA LEU A 119 -14.18 -1.31 -29.50
C LEU A 119 -14.10 -2.19 -30.72
N ARG A 120 -14.92 -1.94 -31.73
CA ARG A 120 -14.82 -2.63 -33.06
C ARG A 120 -13.51 -2.35 -33.78
N SER A 121 -13.01 -1.11 -33.72
CA SER A 121 -11.74 -0.75 -34.33
C SER A 121 -10.57 -1.40 -33.58
N PHE A 122 -10.62 -1.39 -32.27
CA PHE A 122 -9.62 -2.05 -31.41
C PHE A 122 -9.58 -3.58 -31.64
N THR A 123 -10.73 -4.26 -31.72
CA THR A 123 -10.78 -5.72 -31.91
C THR A 123 -10.27 -6.19 -33.25
N LYS A 124 -10.26 -5.31 -34.26
CA LYS A 124 -9.69 -5.63 -35.59
C LYS A 124 -8.16 -5.61 -35.59
N ASN A 125 -7.55 -4.72 -34.83
CA ASN A 125 -6.10 -4.51 -34.79
C ASN A 125 -5.62 -4.28 -33.35
N PRO A 126 -5.72 -5.28 -32.47
CA PRO A 126 -5.42 -5.10 -31.05
C PRO A 126 -3.92 -4.85 -30.76
N ASP A 127 -3.04 -5.29 -31.66
CA ASP A 127 -1.58 -5.18 -31.53
C ASP A 127 -1.02 -3.93 -32.24
N ASP A 128 -1.81 -3.25 -33.03
CA ASP A 128 -1.38 -2.06 -33.80
C ASP A 128 -1.58 -0.79 -32.97
N ILE A 129 -0.86 -0.71 -31.83
CA ILE A 129 -0.91 0.43 -30.91
C ILE A 129 0.33 1.29 -31.11
N ASN A 130 0.13 2.46 -31.64
CA ASN A 130 1.18 3.46 -31.72
C ASN A 130 1.41 4.10 -30.35
N VAL A 131 2.61 3.90 -29.78
CA VAL A 131 3.06 4.55 -28.56
C VAL A 131 3.92 5.75 -28.98
N PRO A 132 3.35 6.97 -28.98
CA PRO A 132 4.07 8.14 -29.43
C PRO A 132 5.11 8.56 -28.39
N GLY A 133 6.20 9.17 -28.85
CA GLY A 133 7.12 9.88 -28.00
C GLY A 133 8.46 9.20 -27.81
N ASN A 134 8.99 9.39 -26.62
CA ASN A 134 10.34 8.97 -26.24
C ASN A 134 10.31 7.74 -25.32
N LYS A 135 11.47 7.29 -24.90
CA LYS A 135 11.66 6.15 -24.00
C LYS A 135 10.82 6.21 -22.70
N ILE A 136 10.55 7.41 -22.17
CA ILE A 136 9.68 7.58 -20.99
C ILE A 136 8.23 7.23 -21.33
N ASP A 137 7.77 7.58 -22.54
CA ASP A 137 6.41 7.27 -22.99
C ASP A 137 6.25 5.76 -23.25
N GLU A 138 7.29 5.11 -23.78
CA GLU A 138 7.33 3.63 -23.91
C GLU A 138 7.24 2.97 -22.51
N TYR A 139 7.96 3.48 -21.52
CA TYR A 139 7.84 2.96 -20.13
C TYR A 139 6.47 3.28 -19.50
N ALA A 140 5.90 4.45 -19.83
CA ALA A 140 4.56 4.81 -19.37
C ALA A 140 3.49 3.84 -19.93
N TYR A 141 3.64 3.42 -21.17
CA TYR A 141 2.80 2.37 -21.77
C TYR A 141 3.05 0.99 -21.13
N LYS A 142 4.31 0.58 -21.06
CA LYS A 142 4.70 -0.77 -20.58
C LYS A 142 4.34 -1.00 -19.13
N PHE A 143 4.68 -0.05 -18.25
CA PHE A 143 4.53 -0.18 -16.79
C PHE A 143 3.29 0.53 -16.24
N SER A 144 2.61 1.34 -17.05
CA SER A 144 1.44 2.12 -16.62
C SER A 144 1.72 3.04 -15.43
N PHE A 145 2.68 3.94 -15.58
CA PHE A 145 3.02 4.99 -14.61
C PHE A 145 2.94 6.37 -15.24
N GLU A 146 2.74 7.40 -14.42
CA GLU A 146 2.87 8.77 -14.88
C GLU A 146 4.34 9.10 -15.23
N PRO A 147 4.60 9.84 -16.33
CA PRO A 147 5.97 10.14 -16.78
C PRO A 147 6.87 10.78 -15.72
N TRP A 148 6.30 11.59 -14.81
CA TRP A 148 7.08 12.21 -13.73
C TRP A 148 7.58 11.19 -12.71
N MET A 149 6.77 10.16 -12.39
CA MET A 149 7.18 9.08 -11.48
C MET A 149 8.30 8.24 -12.09
N ILE A 150 8.20 7.94 -13.38
CA ILE A 150 9.25 7.20 -14.12
C ILE A 150 10.57 7.97 -14.08
N ARG A 151 10.55 9.29 -14.37
CA ARG A 151 11.73 10.14 -14.29
C ARG A 151 12.30 10.22 -12.88
N LEU A 152 11.45 10.28 -11.86
CA LEU A 152 11.87 10.27 -10.45
C LEU A 152 12.62 8.98 -10.12
N LEU A 153 12.02 7.82 -10.41
CA LEU A 153 12.63 6.51 -10.13
C LEU A 153 13.95 6.33 -10.90
N ILE A 154 14.00 6.71 -12.18
CA ILE A 154 15.23 6.61 -12.97
C ILE A 154 16.31 7.53 -12.39
N LYS A 155 15.98 8.77 -11.98
CA LYS A 155 16.92 9.71 -11.39
C LYS A 155 17.50 9.17 -10.07
N GLN A 156 16.67 8.54 -9.22
CA GLN A 156 17.07 8.12 -7.88
C GLN A 156 17.74 6.74 -7.85
N TYR A 157 17.34 5.83 -8.73
CA TYR A 157 17.74 4.41 -8.67
C TYR A 157 18.49 3.92 -9.92
N GLY A 158 18.58 4.75 -10.95
CA GLY A 158 19.03 4.32 -12.26
C GLY A 158 17.99 3.51 -13.02
N GLU A 159 18.16 3.40 -14.34
CA GLU A 159 17.14 2.85 -15.23
C GLU A 159 16.78 1.39 -14.95
N ASN A 160 17.78 0.53 -14.75
CA ASN A 160 17.55 -0.91 -14.55
C ASN A 160 16.81 -1.18 -13.25
N THR A 161 17.18 -0.53 -12.15
CA THR A 161 16.49 -0.66 -10.87
C THR A 161 15.10 -0.06 -10.93
N ALA A 162 14.91 1.08 -11.60
CA ALA A 162 13.60 1.70 -11.78
C ALA A 162 12.62 0.76 -12.52
N LYS A 163 13.08 0.01 -13.53
CA LYS A 163 12.27 -1.00 -14.21
C LYS A 163 11.85 -2.13 -13.26
N LYS A 164 12.77 -2.62 -12.43
CA LYS A 164 12.46 -3.65 -11.42
C LYS A 164 11.43 -3.14 -10.41
N ILE A 165 11.60 -1.91 -9.91
CA ILE A 165 10.64 -1.25 -9.01
C ILE A 165 9.26 -1.16 -9.67
N MET A 166 9.15 -0.61 -10.87
CA MET A 166 7.87 -0.48 -11.58
C MET A 166 7.21 -1.83 -11.86
N SER A 167 7.99 -2.86 -12.16
CA SER A 167 7.48 -4.23 -12.31
C SER A 167 6.94 -4.77 -11.00
N GLY A 168 7.69 -4.65 -9.90
CA GLY A 168 7.28 -5.10 -8.57
C GLY A 168 6.03 -4.39 -8.07
N LEU A 169 5.94 -3.07 -8.28
CA LEU A 169 4.76 -2.27 -7.94
C LEU A 169 3.50 -2.60 -8.77
N ASN A 170 3.65 -3.36 -9.86
CA ASN A 170 2.53 -3.84 -10.68
C ASN A 170 2.14 -5.30 -10.40
N THR A 171 2.82 -5.99 -9.50
CA THR A 171 2.41 -7.34 -9.09
C THR A 171 1.09 -7.33 -8.34
N VAL A 172 0.37 -8.43 -8.37
CA VAL A 172 -0.77 -8.66 -7.49
C VAL A 172 -0.21 -9.07 -6.13
N PRO A 173 -0.48 -8.33 -5.05
CA PRO A 173 0.06 -8.66 -3.74
C PRO A 173 -0.55 -9.96 -3.21
N LYS A 174 0.28 -10.80 -2.57
CA LYS A 174 -0.21 -11.84 -1.68
C LYS A 174 -0.79 -11.18 -0.42
N VAL A 175 -1.63 -11.88 0.30
CA VAL A 175 -2.05 -11.46 1.64
C VAL A 175 -1.06 -12.04 2.63
N SER A 176 -0.27 -11.20 3.28
CA SER A 176 0.61 -11.61 4.36
C SER A 176 -0.12 -11.38 5.69
N ILE A 177 -0.04 -12.35 6.56
CA ILE A 177 -0.59 -12.32 7.91
C ILE A 177 0.52 -12.50 8.91
N ARG A 178 0.41 -11.84 10.04
CA ARG A 178 1.24 -12.04 11.23
C ARG A 178 0.49 -12.91 12.22
N VAL A 179 1.14 -13.96 12.69
CA VAL A 179 0.65 -14.79 13.80
C VAL A 179 0.80 -14.01 15.11
N ASN A 180 -0.22 -14.01 15.93
CA ASN A 180 -0.20 -13.39 17.26
C ASN A 180 0.32 -14.40 18.29
N GLU A 181 1.61 -14.34 18.60
CA GLU A 181 2.29 -15.27 19.51
C GLU A 181 1.82 -15.18 20.98
N LEU A 182 1.00 -14.18 21.34
CA LEU A 182 0.36 -14.15 22.65
C LEU A 182 -0.77 -15.17 22.80
N ASN A 183 -1.42 -15.53 21.68
CA ASN A 183 -2.67 -16.29 21.67
C ASN A 183 -2.61 -17.57 20.83
N SER A 184 -1.51 -17.84 20.11
CA SER A 184 -1.44 -18.97 19.20
C SER A 184 -0.01 -19.34 18.85
N GLU A 185 0.18 -20.60 18.49
CA GLU A 185 1.42 -21.14 17.97
C GLU A 185 1.41 -21.07 16.43
N TYR A 186 2.59 -20.82 15.83
CA TYR A 186 2.74 -20.67 14.37
C TYR A 186 2.26 -21.91 13.61
N ASP A 187 2.71 -23.10 14.00
CA ASP A 187 2.40 -24.36 13.31
C ASP A 187 0.87 -24.66 13.35
N GLU A 188 0.22 -24.42 14.51
CA GLU A 188 -1.23 -24.58 14.64
C GLU A 188 -2.01 -23.68 13.67
N VAL A 189 -1.56 -22.42 13.54
CA VAL A 189 -2.20 -21.46 12.62
C VAL A 189 -1.97 -21.87 11.17
N TYR A 190 -0.76 -22.31 10.84
CA TYR A 190 -0.39 -22.75 9.49
C TYR A 190 -1.26 -23.92 9.04
N GLU A 191 -1.34 -25.01 9.84
CA GLU A 191 -2.16 -26.19 9.57
C GLU A 191 -3.64 -25.85 9.41
N LYS A 192 -4.20 -25.03 10.30
CA LYS A 192 -5.60 -24.60 10.21
C LYS A 192 -5.91 -23.79 8.95
N LEU A 193 -4.99 -22.98 8.47
CA LEU A 193 -5.19 -22.25 7.21
C LEU A 193 -5.19 -23.20 6.00
N GLU A 194 -4.35 -24.24 6.00
CA GLU A 194 -4.38 -25.27 4.96
C GLU A 194 -5.71 -26.05 4.98
N GLU A 195 -6.20 -26.43 6.17
CA GLU A 195 -7.52 -27.07 6.34
C GLU A 195 -8.68 -26.20 5.83
N MET A 196 -8.53 -24.87 5.88
CA MET A 196 -9.50 -23.89 5.36
C MET A 196 -9.34 -23.61 3.86
N GLU A 197 -8.57 -24.42 3.13
CA GLU A 197 -8.37 -24.33 1.68
C GLU A 197 -7.64 -23.07 1.20
N TYR A 198 -6.79 -22.44 2.05
CA TYR A 198 -5.86 -21.43 1.59
C TYR A 198 -4.60 -22.10 0.99
N GLU A 199 -4.06 -21.51 -0.08
CA GLU A 199 -2.69 -21.78 -0.50
C GLU A 199 -1.76 -21.06 0.48
N VAL A 200 -1.09 -21.80 1.35
CA VAL A 200 -0.26 -21.26 2.43
C VAL A 200 1.22 -21.37 2.07
N SER A 201 2.01 -20.39 2.45
CA SER A 201 3.49 -20.46 2.41
C SER A 201 4.06 -19.64 3.57
N GLU A 202 5.23 -20.06 4.04
CA GLU A 202 5.97 -19.32 5.06
C GLU A 202 6.31 -17.90 4.62
N GLY A 203 6.53 -17.00 5.59
CA GLY A 203 7.11 -15.69 5.35
C GLY A 203 8.51 -15.80 4.73
N VAL A 204 8.95 -14.73 4.09
CA VAL A 204 10.27 -14.69 3.42
C VAL A 204 11.38 -14.30 4.39
N ILE A 205 11.06 -13.45 5.38
CA ILE A 205 12.03 -12.88 6.33
C ILE A 205 11.50 -12.93 7.77
N CYS A 206 10.22 -12.64 7.97
CA CYS A 206 9.63 -12.57 9.30
C CYS A 206 9.17 -13.97 9.72
N PRO A 207 9.70 -14.53 10.83
CA PRO A 207 9.35 -15.87 11.27
C PRO A 207 7.87 -16.01 11.68
N GLU A 208 7.24 -14.92 12.11
CA GLU A 208 5.83 -14.84 12.47
C GLU A 208 4.90 -14.66 11.26
N ALA A 209 5.45 -14.55 10.05
CA ALA A 209 4.67 -14.26 8.85
C ALA A 209 4.22 -15.53 8.13
N ILE A 210 2.96 -15.54 7.69
CA ILE A 210 2.41 -16.53 6.77
C ILE A 210 1.83 -15.80 5.57
N ASN A 211 2.16 -16.25 4.36
CA ASN A 211 1.57 -15.73 3.12
C ASN A 211 0.45 -16.66 2.66
N ILE A 212 -0.71 -16.06 2.36
CA ILE A 212 -1.90 -16.79 1.93
C ILE A 212 -2.41 -16.30 0.58
N LYS A 213 -3.01 -17.22 -0.17
CA LYS A 213 -3.69 -16.93 -1.43
C LYS A 213 -4.93 -17.83 -1.56
N GLY A 214 -5.95 -17.33 -2.27
CA GLY A 214 -7.21 -18.06 -2.37
C GLY A 214 -8.03 -18.00 -1.07
N GLY A 215 -8.88 -18.98 -0.84
CA GLY A 215 -9.74 -19.05 0.34
C GLY A 215 -10.85 -17.99 0.40
N LYS A 216 -11.50 -17.88 1.56
CA LYS A 216 -12.50 -16.83 1.84
C LYS A 216 -11.81 -15.55 2.32
N SER A 217 -12.57 -14.44 2.32
CA SER A 217 -12.07 -13.17 2.88
C SER A 217 -11.50 -13.37 4.29
N ILE A 218 -10.27 -12.91 4.52
CA ILE A 218 -9.56 -13.05 5.79
C ILE A 218 -10.32 -12.40 6.96
N GLU A 219 -11.05 -11.33 6.71
CA GLU A 219 -11.89 -10.66 7.72
C GLU A 219 -13.01 -11.56 8.27
N ASN A 220 -13.44 -12.55 7.47
CA ASN A 220 -14.43 -13.54 7.87
C ASN A 220 -13.82 -14.83 8.44
N ASN A 221 -12.48 -14.94 8.43
CA ASN A 221 -11.78 -16.11 8.94
C ASN A 221 -11.90 -16.19 10.48
N PRO A 222 -12.21 -17.36 11.06
CA PRO A 222 -12.27 -17.56 12.51
C PRO A 222 -10.97 -17.15 13.22
N LEU A 223 -9.80 -17.51 12.71
CA LEU A 223 -8.51 -17.17 13.32
C LEU A 223 -8.28 -15.66 13.40
N PHE A 224 -8.77 -14.91 12.40
CA PHE A 224 -8.73 -13.45 12.43
C PHE A 224 -9.67 -12.89 13.51
N LYS A 225 -10.90 -13.38 13.58
CA LYS A 225 -11.89 -12.95 14.56
C LYS A 225 -11.48 -13.28 16.00
N GLU A 226 -10.82 -14.42 16.19
CA GLU A 226 -10.28 -14.88 17.48
C GLU A 226 -8.98 -14.16 17.88
N GLY A 227 -8.46 -13.27 17.03
CA GLY A 227 -7.23 -12.53 17.31
C GLY A 227 -5.95 -13.35 17.24
N LYS A 228 -5.98 -14.53 16.62
CA LYS A 228 -4.80 -15.39 16.41
C LYS A 228 -3.90 -14.89 15.30
N ILE A 229 -4.48 -14.15 14.36
CA ILE A 229 -3.77 -13.58 13.21
C ILE A 229 -4.20 -12.12 12.95
N THR A 230 -3.32 -11.38 12.28
CA THR A 230 -3.64 -10.07 11.75
C THR A 230 -3.01 -9.86 10.38
N VAL A 231 -3.65 -9.03 9.52
CA VAL A 231 -3.12 -8.74 8.18
C VAL A 231 -2.04 -7.66 8.30
N GLN A 232 -0.82 -8.01 7.89
CA GLN A 232 0.30 -7.07 7.83
C GLN A 232 1.28 -7.52 6.75
N ASP A 233 1.88 -6.56 6.02
CA ASP A 233 2.94 -6.86 5.06
C ASP A 233 4.24 -7.14 5.80
N GLU A 234 5.05 -8.10 5.32
CA GLU A 234 6.31 -8.44 5.96
C GLU A 234 7.27 -7.24 6.05
N SER A 235 7.25 -6.33 5.07
CA SER A 235 8.04 -5.11 5.14
C SER A 235 7.70 -4.23 6.36
N ALA A 236 6.42 -4.23 6.75
CA ALA A 236 5.94 -3.51 7.93
C ALA A 236 6.14 -4.32 9.24
N MET A 237 6.17 -5.67 9.17
CA MET A 237 6.46 -6.52 10.34
C MET A 237 7.89 -6.31 10.84
N LEU A 238 8.85 -6.05 9.96
CA LEU A 238 10.26 -5.81 10.33
C LEU A 238 10.45 -4.61 11.28
N VAL A 239 9.51 -3.69 11.37
CA VAL A 239 9.65 -2.44 12.12
C VAL A 239 9.72 -2.66 13.63
N ALA A 240 8.80 -3.44 14.19
CA ALA A 240 8.70 -3.64 15.64
C ALA A 240 9.92 -4.41 16.23
N PRO A 241 10.42 -5.52 15.62
CA PRO A 241 11.61 -6.20 16.11
C PRO A 241 12.87 -5.32 16.11
N LEU A 242 12.97 -4.36 15.17
CA LEU A 242 14.13 -3.46 15.07
C LEU A 242 14.18 -2.40 16.18
N LEU A 243 13.14 -2.25 16.99
CA LEU A 243 13.14 -1.37 18.17
C LEU A 243 13.95 -1.93 19.34
N ASP A 244 14.45 -3.18 19.30
CA ASP A 244 15.12 -3.86 20.41
C ASP A 244 14.27 -3.78 21.69
N LEU A 245 13.06 -4.31 21.61
CA LEU A 245 12.07 -4.25 22.69
C LEU A 245 12.39 -5.24 23.79
N GLU A 246 12.25 -4.80 25.05
CA GLU A 246 12.34 -5.62 26.25
C GLU A 246 11.08 -5.42 27.11
N GLU A 247 10.66 -6.47 27.80
CA GLU A 247 9.50 -6.40 28.68
C GLU A 247 9.61 -5.23 29.69
N GLY A 248 8.51 -4.53 29.94
CA GLY A 248 8.45 -3.40 30.86
C GLY A 248 8.82 -2.05 30.25
N MET A 249 9.31 -1.98 29.01
CA MET A 249 9.64 -0.70 28.35
C MET A 249 8.42 0.17 28.07
N THR A 250 8.66 1.48 28.04
CA THR A 250 7.72 2.48 27.52
C THR A 250 8.06 2.79 26.07
N VAL A 251 7.09 2.63 25.19
CA VAL A 251 7.20 2.89 23.75
C VAL A 251 6.19 3.95 23.34
N ILE A 252 6.60 4.89 22.49
CA ILE A 252 5.72 5.87 21.85
C ILE A 252 5.65 5.58 20.36
N ASP A 253 4.43 5.44 19.80
CA ASP A 253 4.14 5.31 18.38
C ASP A 253 3.36 6.55 17.93
N LEU A 254 3.98 7.43 17.12
CA LEU A 254 3.44 8.76 16.85
C LEU A 254 2.51 8.85 15.64
N CYS A 255 2.46 7.85 14.77
CA CYS A 255 1.60 7.80 13.58
C CYS A 255 0.96 6.43 13.46
N SER A 256 0.22 6.04 14.49
CA SER A 256 -0.05 4.63 14.81
C SER A 256 -1.19 3.98 14.04
N ALA A 257 -2.18 4.75 13.53
CA ALA A 257 -3.36 4.16 12.89
C ALA A 257 -3.03 3.44 11.55
N PRO A 258 -3.59 2.25 11.32
CA PRO A 258 -4.67 1.55 12.04
C PRO A 258 -4.23 0.66 13.21
N GLY A 259 -2.96 0.68 13.63
CA GLY A 259 -2.50 -0.05 14.81
C GLY A 259 -1.69 -1.33 14.55
N GLY A 260 -1.40 -1.68 13.29
CA GLY A 260 -0.68 -2.92 12.96
C GLY A 260 0.72 -3.00 13.59
N LYS A 261 1.50 -1.90 13.57
CA LYS A 261 2.82 -1.81 14.21
C LYS A 261 2.70 -1.66 15.72
N THR A 262 1.74 -0.86 16.19
CA THR A 262 1.43 -0.67 17.62
C THR A 262 1.13 -1.99 18.33
N THR A 263 0.25 -2.82 17.72
CA THR A 263 -0.09 -4.14 18.27
C THR A 263 1.10 -5.10 18.23
N HIS A 264 1.93 -5.05 17.17
CA HIS A 264 3.13 -5.86 17.08
C HIS A 264 4.15 -5.49 18.18
N ILE A 265 4.34 -4.21 18.47
CA ILE A 265 5.14 -3.74 19.61
C ILE A 265 4.59 -4.32 20.92
N ALA A 266 3.28 -4.24 21.13
CA ALA A 266 2.64 -4.72 22.35
C ALA A 266 2.74 -6.26 22.51
N GLU A 267 2.66 -7.01 21.40
CA GLU A 267 2.88 -8.46 21.36
C GLU A 267 4.31 -8.81 21.79
N ILE A 268 5.33 -8.14 21.23
CA ILE A 268 6.74 -8.38 21.59
C ILE A 268 6.99 -8.01 23.06
N LEU A 269 6.37 -6.97 23.59
CA LEU A 269 6.42 -6.60 25.01
C LEU A 269 5.61 -7.56 25.91
N ARG A 270 4.95 -8.57 25.37
CA ARG A 270 4.10 -9.54 26.09
C ARG A 270 3.07 -8.87 27.01
N ASN A 271 2.42 -7.82 26.53
CA ASN A 271 1.47 -7.00 27.30
C ASN A 271 2.08 -6.37 28.59
N THR A 272 3.41 -6.28 28.70
CA THR A 272 4.10 -5.57 29.78
C THR A 272 4.49 -4.16 29.36
N GLY A 273 4.93 -3.34 30.32
CA GLY A 273 5.30 -1.95 30.04
C GLY A 273 4.14 -1.11 29.54
N LYS A 274 4.41 -0.15 28.64
CA LYS A 274 3.40 0.78 28.14
C LYS A 274 3.66 1.16 26.70
N VAL A 275 2.64 1.09 25.84
CA VAL A 275 2.67 1.63 24.48
C VAL A 275 1.70 2.82 24.40
N ILE A 276 2.22 4.00 24.05
CA ILE A 276 1.42 5.22 23.87
C ILE A 276 1.31 5.47 22.37
N ALA A 277 0.11 5.24 21.83
CA ALA A 277 -0.17 5.29 20.40
C ALA A 277 -0.88 6.59 20.02
N PHE A 278 -0.25 7.43 19.23
CA PHE A 278 -0.79 8.69 18.73
C PHE A 278 -1.24 8.60 17.27
N ASP A 279 -2.36 9.22 16.94
CA ASP A 279 -2.72 9.57 15.56
C ASP A 279 -3.35 10.97 15.51
N LEU A 280 -3.12 11.68 14.41
CA LEU A 280 -3.69 13.01 14.19
C LEU A 280 -5.22 12.99 14.18
N HIS A 281 -5.80 11.91 13.65
CA HIS A 281 -7.24 11.79 13.44
C HIS A 281 -7.89 10.94 14.56
N GLU A 282 -8.63 11.59 15.44
CA GLU A 282 -9.37 10.93 16.53
C GLU A 282 -10.28 9.80 16.01
N SER A 283 -10.89 9.98 14.85
CA SER A 283 -11.74 8.97 14.21
C SER A 283 -11.04 7.66 13.88
N LYS A 284 -9.71 7.67 13.78
CA LYS A 284 -8.91 6.46 13.52
C LYS A 284 -8.47 5.72 14.79
N LEU A 285 -8.54 6.35 15.95
CA LEU A 285 -8.18 5.71 17.22
C LEU A 285 -9.07 4.50 17.55
N GLY A 286 -10.32 4.53 17.10
CA GLY A 286 -11.23 3.39 17.17
C GLY A 286 -10.66 2.12 16.54
N LEU A 287 -10.00 2.24 15.38
CA LEU A 287 -9.38 1.12 14.67
C LEU A 287 -8.23 0.49 15.47
N ILE A 288 -7.45 1.32 16.18
CA ILE A 288 -6.36 0.82 17.03
C ILE A 288 -6.95 0.03 18.20
N LYS A 289 -7.98 0.57 18.85
CA LYS A 289 -8.68 -0.09 19.98
C LYS A 289 -9.29 -1.41 19.56
N GLU A 290 -10.04 -1.43 18.44
CA GLU A 290 -10.64 -2.65 17.88
C GLU A 290 -9.58 -3.73 17.60
N ASN A 291 -8.41 -3.35 17.05
CA ASN A 291 -7.32 -4.28 16.84
C ASN A 291 -6.70 -4.75 18.18
N CYS A 292 -6.53 -3.86 19.16
CA CYS A 292 -6.04 -4.25 20.48
C CYS A 292 -7.01 -5.23 21.16
N ASP A 293 -8.30 -4.92 21.19
CA ASP A 293 -9.33 -5.77 21.80
C ASP A 293 -9.37 -7.15 21.14
N ARG A 294 -9.36 -7.19 19.82
CA ARG A 294 -9.37 -8.45 19.04
C ARG A 294 -8.12 -9.30 19.28
N LEU A 295 -6.94 -8.68 19.38
CA LEU A 295 -5.66 -9.37 19.57
C LEU A 295 -5.32 -9.66 21.05
N GLY A 296 -6.16 -9.23 22.01
CA GLY A 296 -5.91 -9.41 23.43
C GLY A 296 -4.79 -8.51 23.98
N ILE A 297 -4.60 -7.33 23.36
CA ILE A 297 -3.59 -6.35 23.77
C ILE A 297 -4.16 -5.44 24.87
N THR A 298 -3.43 -5.33 25.99
CA THR A 298 -3.91 -4.61 27.17
C THR A 298 -3.05 -3.43 27.61
N ASN A 299 -1.83 -3.30 27.09
CA ASN A 299 -0.84 -2.29 27.49
C ASN A 299 -0.76 -1.08 26.55
N VAL A 300 -1.71 -0.91 25.62
CA VAL A 300 -1.78 0.21 24.67
C VAL A 300 -2.72 1.30 25.18
N THR A 301 -2.25 2.54 25.18
CA THR A 301 -3.07 3.74 25.41
C THR A 301 -3.11 4.55 24.13
N THR A 302 -4.31 4.84 23.59
CA THR A 302 -4.48 5.65 22.39
C THR A 302 -4.73 7.12 22.71
N CYS A 303 -4.08 8.03 21.98
CA CYS A 303 -4.20 9.47 22.17
C CYS A 303 -4.38 10.16 20.81
N ALA A 304 -5.34 11.09 20.72
CA ALA A 304 -5.38 12.02 19.59
C ALA A 304 -4.29 13.08 19.77
N GLY A 305 -3.46 13.30 18.74
CA GLY A 305 -2.40 14.29 18.82
C GLY A 305 -1.72 14.55 17.50
N ASP A 306 -1.32 15.80 17.32
CA ASP A 306 -0.55 16.25 16.17
C ASP A 306 0.93 16.06 16.46
N ALA A 307 1.56 15.06 15.84
CA ALA A 307 2.97 14.73 16.04
C ALA A 307 3.94 15.84 15.61
N THR A 308 3.48 16.84 14.86
CA THR A 308 4.25 18.05 14.55
C THR A 308 4.31 19.04 15.69
N LYS A 309 3.54 18.80 16.76
CA LYS A 309 3.51 19.64 17.98
C LYS A 309 4.15 18.90 19.13
N LEU A 310 5.14 19.52 19.76
CA LEU A 310 5.78 18.94 20.94
C LEU A 310 4.79 18.85 22.09
N ASN A 311 4.71 17.67 22.72
CA ASN A 311 4.06 17.49 24.00
C ASN A 311 5.13 17.51 25.13
N PRO A 312 5.22 18.57 25.95
CA PRO A 312 6.27 18.68 26.96
C PRO A 312 6.24 17.57 28.03
N GLU A 313 5.07 16.97 28.27
CA GLU A 313 4.91 15.89 29.27
C GLU A 313 5.60 14.58 28.85
N LEU A 314 5.89 14.43 27.55
CA LEU A 314 6.52 13.24 26.99
C LEU A 314 8.03 13.39 26.81
N VAL A 315 8.61 14.56 27.09
CA VAL A 315 10.06 14.78 26.92
C VAL A 315 10.84 13.81 27.83
N ALA A 316 11.78 13.07 27.22
CA ALA A 316 12.61 12.04 27.85
C ALA A 316 11.80 10.99 28.65
N SER A 317 10.63 10.61 28.17
CA SER A 317 9.74 9.67 28.87
C SER A 317 9.81 8.22 28.34
N SER A 318 10.36 7.99 27.14
CA SER A 318 10.33 6.66 26.51
C SER A 318 11.72 6.10 26.19
N GLU A 319 11.85 4.78 26.30
CA GLU A 319 13.02 4.03 25.87
C GLU A 319 13.03 3.84 24.34
N ARG A 320 11.85 3.76 23.73
CA ARG A 320 11.68 3.48 22.29
C ARG A 320 10.65 4.41 21.68
N VAL A 321 10.91 4.86 20.47
CA VAL A 321 9.96 5.65 19.68
C VAL A 321 9.86 5.08 18.28
N LEU A 322 8.65 4.85 17.82
CA LEU A 322 8.32 4.55 16.43
C LEU A 322 7.72 5.78 15.78
N ILE A 323 8.22 6.09 14.59
CA ILE A 323 7.61 7.05 13.67
C ILE A 323 7.47 6.42 12.28
N ASP A 324 6.28 5.85 12.01
CA ASP A 324 5.89 5.46 10.66
C ASP A 324 5.22 6.67 10.00
N VAL A 325 6.06 7.59 9.54
CA VAL A 325 5.62 8.94 9.18
C VAL A 325 4.67 8.96 7.98
N PRO A 326 3.73 9.92 7.92
CA PRO A 326 2.94 10.15 6.72
C PRO A 326 3.88 10.40 5.55
N CYS A 327 3.68 9.68 4.44
CA CYS A 327 4.57 9.71 3.29
C CYS A 327 3.80 9.67 1.96
N SER A 328 4.51 9.80 0.83
CA SER A 328 3.90 9.75 -0.49
C SER A 328 3.29 8.39 -0.86
N GLY A 329 3.69 7.30 -0.20
CA GLY A 329 3.15 5.96 -0.41
C GLY A 329 3.59 5.28 -1.71
N LEU A 330 4.66 5.74 -2.35
CA LEU A 330 5.10 5.17 -3.64
C LEU A 330 5.53 3.69 -3.55
N GLY A 331 5.78 3.17 -2.37
CA GLY A 331 6.16 1.77 -2.15
C GLY A 331 4.97 0.80 -2.14
N ILE A 332 3.75 1.28 -1.83
CA ILE A 332 2.54 0.45 -1.70
C ILE A 332 1.57 0.57 -2.89
N ILE A 333 2.05 1.05 -4.02
CA ILE A 333 1.24 1.20 -5.26
C ILE A 333 0.58 -0.12 -5.68
N ARG A 334 1.20 -1.28 -5.44
CA ARG A 334 0.59 -2.56 -5.78
C ARG A 334 -0.72 -2.83 -5.03
N LYS A 335 -0.85 -2.31 -3.80
CA LYS A 335 -2.07 -2.38 -2.94
C LYS A 335 -2.98 -1.17 -3.13
N LYS A 336 -2.43 -0.01 -3.48
CA LYS A 336 -3.14 1.25 -3.69
C LYS A 336 -2.77 1.86 -5.05
N PRO A 337 -3.17 1.26 -6.17
CA PRO A 337 -2.75 1.67 -7.51
C PRO A 337 -3.21 3.09 -7.89
N GLU A 338 -4.25 3.61 -7.23
CA GLU A 338 -4.70 5.01 -7.41
C GLU A 338 -3.64 6.05 -7.05
N ILE A 339 -2.63 5.70 -6.25
CA ILE A 339 -1.51 6.60 -5.93
C ILE A 339 -0.83 7.09 -7.22
N LYS A 340 -0.73 6.25 -8.25
CA LYS A 340 -0.17 6.65 -9.55
C LYS A 340 -0.89 7.83 -10.18
N TRP A 341 -2.18 8.01 -9.90
CA TRP A 341 -3.09 8.93 -10.58
C TRP A 341 -3.44 10.16 -9.74
N ASN A 342 -3.48 9.99 -8.42
CA ASN A 342 -3.92 11.00 -7.48
C ASN A 342 -2.77 11.83 -6.88
N LYS A 343 -1.52 11.39 -7.03
CA LYS A 343 -0.34 12.11 -6.53
C LYS A 343 0.33 12.96 -7.62
N LYS A 344 0.81 14.13 -7.20
CA LYS A 344 1.61 15.05 -8.02
C LYS A 344 3.01 15.17 -7.46
N ARG A 345 3.98 15.62 -8.27
CA ARG A 345 5.37 15.81 -7.82
C ARG A 345 5.50 16.79 -6.64
N ASN A 346 4.68 17.82 -6.60
CA ASN A 346 4.69 18.81 -5.51
C ASN A 346 4.24 18.22 -4.17
N ASP A 347 3.25 17.32 -4.16
CA ASP A 347 2.76 16.67 -2.94
C ASP A 347 3.89 15.97 -2.18
N LEU A 348 4.88 15.40 -2.92
CA LEU A 348 6.04 14.73 -2.33
C LEU A 348 6.98 15.70 -1.60
N ARG A 349 7.05 16.94 -2.07
CA ARG A 349 7.89 17.98 -1.44
C ARG A 349 7.22 18.61 -0.22
N GLU A 350 5.90 18.74 -0.26
CA GLU A 350 5.12 19.34 0.82
C GLU A 350 5.09 18.47 2.09
N ILE A 351 5.25 17.15 1.96
CA ILE A 351 5.24 16.23 3.11
C ILE A 351 6.57 16.22 3.89
N ILE A 352 7.70 16.54 3.24
CA ILE A 352 9.04 16.48 3.86
C ILE A 352 9.17 17.36 5.12
N PRO A 353 8.74 18.64 5.13
CA PRO A 353 8.77 19.45 6.34
C PRO A 353 7.99 18.83 7.50
N VAL A 354 6.82 18.24 7.22
CA VAL A 354 5.99 17.56 8.23
C VAL A 354 6.74 16.36 8.82
N GLN A 355 7.38 15.55 7.98
CA GLN A 355 8.18 14.41 8.44
C GLN A 355 9.33 14.86 9.34
N ARG A 356 10.01 15.97 9.01
CA ARG A 356 11.12 16.52 9.79
C ARG A 356 10.67 17.07 11.15
N GLU A 357 9.52 17.72 11.21
CA GLU A 357 8.94 18.18 12.47
C GLU A 357 8.59 17.00 13.38
N ILE A 358 7.98 15.95 12.83
CA ILE A 358 7.69 14.71 13.57
C ILE A 358 8.99 14.09 14.11
N MET A 359 10.05 13.99 13.30
CA MET A 359 11.34 13.47 13.72
C MET A 359 11.93 14.27 14.90
N ASN A 360 11.89 15.61 14.83
CA ASN A 360 12.40 16.48 15.88
C ASN A 360 11.67 16.29 17.21
N ASN A 361 10.34 16.17 17.18
CA ASN A 361 9.54 15.98 18.37
C ASN A 361 9.74 14.57 18.95
N ALA A 362 9.73 13.55 18.09
CA ALA A 362 10.00 12.16 18.45
C ALA A 362 11.35 12.00 19.18
N TRP A 363 12.38 12.71 18.70
CA TRP A 363 13.70 12.69 19.32
C TRP A 363 13.72 13.25 20.73
N GLN A 364 12.91 14.25 21.01
CA GLN A 364 12.79 14.82 22.36
C GLN A 364 12.13 13.86 23.34
N TYR A 365 11.25 12.98 22.89
CA TYR A 365 10.57 11.99 23.76
C TYR A 365 11.49 10.85 24.20
N LEU A 366 12.58 10.60 23.45
CA LEU A 366 13.55 9.58 23.79
C LEU A 366 14.40 9.95 25.01
N LYS A 367 14.56 8.98 25.91
CA LYS A 367 15.62 8.98 26.92
C LYS A 367 17.00 8.86 26.26
N LYS A 368 18.04 9.20 26.97
CA LYS A 368 19.42 8.90 26.56
C LYS A 368 19.62 7.38 26.49
N GLY A 369 20.26 6.88 25.43
CA GLY A 369 20.37 5.45 25.11
C GLY A 369 19.10 4.87 24.46
N GLY A 370 18.07 5.69 24.24
CA GLY A 370 16.84 5.25 23.60
C GLY A 370 17.00 5.08 22.07
N VAL A 371 16.14 4.25 21.50
CA VAL A 371 16.13 3.94 20.05
C VAL A 371 14.87 4.49 19.39
N MET A 372 15.05 5.15 18.25
CA MET A 372 13.98 5.58 17.35
C MET A 372 14.06 4.79 16.05
N ILE A 373 12.93 4.24 15.62
CA ILE A 373 12.77 3.75 14.25
C ILE A 373 11.98 4.78 13.45
N TYR A 374 12.59 5.20 12.33
CA TYR A 374 11.95 5.96 11.27
C TYR A 374 11.58 5.00 10.15
N SER A 375 10.32 4.97 9.74
CA SER A 375 9.89 4.15 8.63
C SER A 375 8.93 4.88 7.70
N THR A 376 8.92 4.45 6.43
CA THR A 376 8.00 4.94 5.39
C THR A 376 7.60 3.83 4.44
N CYS A 377 6.39 3.89 3.92
CA CYS A 377 5.94 3.05 2.81
C CYS A 377 6.21 3.71 1.44
N THR A 378 7.30 4.48 1.29
CA THR A 378 7.68 5.12 0.04
C THR A 378 9.09 4.73 -0.40
N LEU A 379 9.34 4.89 -1.70
CA LEU A 379 10.66 4.70 -2.31
C LEU A 379 11.30 6.04 -2.72
N ASN A 380 10.73 7.17 -2.30
CA ASN A 380 11.30 8.49 -2.59
C ASN A 380 12.47 8.79 -1.66
N LYS A 381 13.69 8.86 -2.20
CA LYS A 381 14.91 9.14 -1.43
C LYS A 381 14.88 10.47 -0.71
N GLU A 382 14.14 11.46 -1.24
CA GLU A 382 13.96 12.76 -0.59
C GLU A 382 13.21 12.65 0.75
N GLU A 383 12.32 11.64 0.89
CA GLU A 383 11.58 11.34 2.12
C GLU A 383 12.33 10.34 3.03
N ASN A 384 13.31 9.63 2.51
CA ASN A 384 14.03 8.53 3.14
C ASN A 384 15.46 8.94 3.52
N GLU A 385 16.44 8.56 2.70
CA GLU A 385 17.87 8.75 2.97
C GLU A 385 18.23 10.23 3.20
N GLU A 386 17.65 11.17 2.41
CA GLU A 386 17.92 12.60 2.55
C GLU A 386 17.33 13.18 3.85
N ASN A 387 16.22 12.65 4.35
CA ASN A 387 15.68 13.02 5.66
C ASN A 387 16.57 12.53 6.80
N ILE A 388 17.09 11.31 6.71
CA ILE A 388 18.00 10.77 7.72
C ILE A 388 19.33 11.53 7.72
N GLU A 389 19.89 11.84 6.56
CA GLU A 389 21.10 12.66 6.44
C GLU A 389 20.91 14.04 7.05
N TRP A 390 19.80 14.72 6.72
CA TRP A 390 19.45 16.00 7.33
C TRP A 390 19.36 15.91 8.85
N PHE A 391 18.69 14.86 9.37
CA PHE A 391 18.46 14.67 10.79
C PHE A 391 19.76 14.45 11.56
N VAL A 392 20.62 13.55 11.09
CA VAL A 392 21.93 13.26 11.71
C VAL A 392 22.82 14.49 11.71
N ASN A 393 22.81 15.29 10.64
CA ASN A 393 23.57 16.54 10.57
C ASN A 393 23.09 17.60 11.57
N SER A 394 21.79 17.58 11.91
CA SER A 394 21.16 18.53 12.83
C SER A 394 21.24 18.09 14.30
N HIS A 395 21.39 16.78 14.59
CA HIS A 395 21.39 16.20 15.92
C HIS A 395 22.71 15.48 16.21
N LYS A 396 23.62 16.15 16.94
CA LYS A 396 24.96 15.62 17.22
C LYS A 396 24.99 14.43 18.19
N ASP A 397 23.90 14.23 18.91
CA ASP A 397 23.63 13.11 19.81
C ASP A 397 22.94 11.91 19.10
N CYS A 398 22.75 12.00 17.76
CA CYS A 398 22.16 10.94 16.96
C CYS A 398 23.24 10.03 16.36
N GLU A 399 23.10 8.73 16.54
CA GLU A 399 23.89 7.68 15.89
C GLU A 399 22.99 6.78 15.04
N VAL A 400 23.36 6.57 13.77
CA VAL A 400 22.70 5.57 12.92
C VAL A 400 23.19 4.18 13.31
N LYS A 401 22.25 3.28 13.66
CA LYS A 401 22.56 1.88 13.94
C LYS A 401 22.33 1.03 12.70
N ARG A 402 23.25 0.12 12.45
CA ARG A 402 23.14 -0.79 11.30
C ARG A 402 21.99 -1.76 11.46
N ILE A 403 21.16 -1.82 10.44
CA ILE A 403 20.10 -2.82 10.29
C ILE A 403 20.64 -3.98 9.46
N PHE A 404 20.41 -5.20 9.94
CA PHE A 404 20.62 -6.41 9.17
C PHE A 404 19.56 -7.45 9.55
N VAL A 405 18.67 -7.78 8.62
CA VAL A 405 17.55 -8.71 8.81
C VAL A 405 17.67 -9.95 7.91
N GLY A 406 18.84 -10.18 7.32
CA GLY A 406 19.09 -11.31 6.43
C GLY A 406 19.47 -10.87 5.02
N LYS A 407 19.55 -11.83 4.10
CA LYS A 407 19.91 -11.62 2.69
C LYS A 407 18.75 -12.04 1.80
N GLN A 408 18.17 -11.07 1.10
CA GLN A 408 17.19 -11.29 0.04
C GLN A 408 17.49 -10.30 -1.09
N ASP A 409 17.17 -10.65 -2.31
CA ASP A 409 17.50 -9.83 -3.50
C ASP A 409 16.81 -8.45 -3.51
N ASN A 410 15.71 -8.33 -2.78
CA ASN A 410 14.95 -7.09 -2.66
C ASN A 410 15.35 -6.23 -1.44
N LEU A 411 16.28 -6.66 -0.60
CA LEU A 411 16.80 -5.88 0.52
C LEU A 411 18.07 -5.14 0.11
N VAL A 412 18.02 -3.83 0.20
CA VAL A 412 19.15 -2.94 -0.12
C VAL A 412 19.61 -2.23 1.14
N TYR A 413 20.81 -2.57 1.60
CA TYR A 413 21.45 -1.95 2.75
C TYR A 413 22.36 -0.81 2.28
N SER A 414 22.20 0.39 2.85
CA SER A 414 23.14 1.48 2.61
C SER A 414 24.45 1.26 3.39
N ARG A 415 25.49 2.07 3.08
CA ARG A 415 26.76 2.04 3.84
C ARG A 415 26.55 2.48 5.29
N GLU A 416 25.65 3.40 5.52
CA GLU A 416 25.30 3.97 6.81
C GLU A 416 24.44 2.98 7.64
N GLY A 417 23.91 1.91 7.05
CA GLY A 417 23.15 0.89 7.72
C GLY A 417 21.63 1.05 7.61
N LEU A 418 21.16 1.89 6.69
CA LEU A 418 19.74 2.04 6.38
C LEU A 418 19.24 0.88 5.53
N LEU A 419 17.97 0.53 5.65
CA LEU A 419 17.33 -0.55 4.87
C LEU A 419 16.26 0.01 3.94
N THR A 420 16.42 -0.24 2.63
CA THR A 420 15.38 -0.06 1.63
C THR A 420 14.90 -1.42 1.14
N ILE A 421 13.61 -1.69 1.22
CA ILE A 421 12.97 -2.90 0.70
C ILE A 421 12.39 -2.57 -0.66
N MET A 422 12.89 -3.21 -1.70
CA MET A 422 12.36 -3.06 -3.06
C MET A 422 11.10 -3.91 -3.23
N PRO A 423 10.07 -3.39 -3.91
CA PRO A 423 8.83 -4.12 -4.09
C PRO A 423 9.02 -5.34 -5.00
N ASN A 424 8.46 -6.45 -4.60
CA ASN A 424 8.40 -7.67 -5.39
C ASN A 424 7.03 -8.37 -5.21
N GLU A 425 6.91 -9.63 -5.56
CA GLU A 425 5.67 -10.39 -5.38
C GLU A 425 5.28 -10.61 -3.91
N ASN A 426 6.24 -10.61 -2.99
CA ASN A 426 6.03 -10.90 -1.57
C ASN A 426 5.92 -9.64 -0.71
N MET A 427 6.72 -8.60 -0.96
CA MET A 427 6.85 -7.43 -0.10
C MET A 427 6.53 -6.13 -0.82
N ASP A 428 5.99 -5.17 -0.07
CA ASP A 428 5.86 -3.79 -0.51
C ASP A 428 7.21 -3.07 -0.53
N GLY A 429 7.28 -1.96 -1.27
CA GLY A 429 8.40 -1.04 -1.17
C GLY A 429 8.36 -0.30 0.17
N PHE A 430 9.45 -0.34 0.92
CA PHE A 430 9.49 0.19 2.28
C PHE A 430 10.89 0.71 2.63
N PHE A 431 10.99 1.61 3.61
CA PHE A 431 12.25 2.14 4.10
C PHE A 431 12.28 2.13 5.64
N ILE A 432 13.43 1.76 6.21
CA ILE A 432 13.63 1.73 7.66
C ILE A 432 15.00 2.31 8.01
N ALA A 433 15.03 3.19 9.00
CA ALA A 433 16.25 3.69 9.64
C ALA A 433 16.14 3.52 11.15
N LYS A 434 17.23 3.05 11.77
CA LYS A 434 17.37 2.86 13.22
C LYS A 434 18.34 3.90 13.78
N LEU A 435 17.87 4.72 14.69
CA LEU A 435 18.62 5.84 15.27
C LEU A 435 18.69 5.67 16.80
N GLU A 436 19.87 5.87 17.37
CA GLU A 436 20.10 5.81 18.83
C GLU A 436 20.52 7.17 19.36
N LYS A 437 19.97 7.57 20.50
CA LYS A 437 20.28 8.82 21.20
C LYS A 437 21.42 8.61 22.21
N ARG A 438 22.55 9.26 22.00
CA ARG A 438 23.74 9.19 22.86
C ARG A 438 23.60 9.98 24.16
#